data_a6bdaa749eb2051f8b2fe6dac05b2473
#
_entry.id   a6bdaa749eb2051f8b2fe6dac05b2473
#
_cell.length_a   1.000
_cell.length_b   1.000
_cell.length_c   1.000
_cell.angle_alpha   90.00
_cell.angle_beta   90.00
_cell.angle_gamma   90.00
#
_symmetry.space_group_name_H-M   'P 1'
#
loop_
_entity.id
_entity.type
_entity.pdbx_description
1 polymer ?
#
loop_
_entity_poly.entity_id
_entity_poly.type
_entity_poly.pdbx_seq_one_letter_code
_entity_poly.pdbx_strand_id
1 'polypeptide(L)'
;MQTQKLYEKALEYAGLEGNETVWDLYCGIGTISLFLAQKAKQVYGVEIVPAAIEDAKRNATLNHITNAEFFVGKAEEVLPEKYEKEGIYADVIVVDPPRKGCEESVLATMVKMQPKRIVYVSCDSATLARDLKYLRGEGYEVKKVQGVDQFPHTVHVETVVLLSKGEIDSKKVRVEFSLEDMDMSGFQKGATYEQIKAYVLEHTGLKVSSLYISQIKRKCGLDVGQNYNLSKKEDAKVPKCPPEKEAAIRDALKYFQMI
;
A
#
# COMPACT_ATOMS: atom_id res chain seq x y z
N MET A 1 6.52 15.16 -11.71
CA MET A 1 5.32 15.01 -10.89
C MET A 1 5.33 13.61 -10.27
N GLN A 2 4.98 13.44 -8.96
CA GLN A 2 5.18 12.14 -8.28
C GLN A 2 4.27 11.03 -8.85
N THR A 3 3.02 11.37 -9.18
CA THR A 3 2.08 10.45 -9.83
C THR A 3 2.65 9.84 -11.13
N GLN A 4 3.33 10.64 -11.94
CA GLN A 4 3.98 10.17 -13.15
C GLN A 4 5.09 9.15 -12.81
N LYS A 5 5.89 9.41 -11.78
CA LYS A 5 6.93 8.47 -11.33
C LYS A 5 6.35 7.14 -10.86
N LEU A 6 5.19 7.19 -10.16
CA LEU A 6 4.47 6.00 -9.74
C LEU A 6 4.06 5.14 -10.94
N TYR A 7 3.43 5.76 -11.94
CA TYR A 7 2.97 5.06 -13.15
C TYR A 7 4.12 4.57 -14.03
N GLU A 8 5.18 5.36 -14.17
CA GLU A 8 6.42 4.94 -14.84
C GLU A 8 7.04 3.73 -14.15
N LYS A 9 6.99 3.69 -12.81
CA LYS A 9 7.49 2.54 -12.05
C LYS A 9 6.60 1.31 -12.21
N ALA A 10 5.29 1.47 -12.23
CA ALA A 10 4.36 0.38 -12.52
C ALA A 10 4.59 -0.19 -13.93
N LEU A 11 4.77 0.67 -14.93
CA LEU A 11 5.09 0.27 -16.30
C LEU A 11 6.46 -0.43 -16.40
N GLU A 12 7.50 0.08 -15.71
CA GLU A 12 8.81 -0.57 -15.63
C GLU A 12 8.70 -1.99 -15.06
N TYR A 13 7.93 -2.14 -13.96
CA TYR A 13 7.77 -3.42 -13.30
C TYR A 13 6.90 -4.40 -14.08
N ALA A 14 5.94 -3.91 -14.84
CA ALA A 14 5.17 -4.73 -15.78
C ALA A 14 6.07 -5.36 -16.85
N GLY A 15 7.20 -4.70 -17.21
CA GLY A 15 8.24 -5.24 -18.08
C GLY A 15 7.70 -5.66 -19.46
N LEU A 16 6.88 -4.80 -20.07
CA LEU A 16 6.15 -5.10 -21.29
C LEU A 16 7.05 -4.96 -22.52
N GLU A 17 6.94 -5.93 -23.45
CA GLU A 17 7.69 -6.03 -24.71
C GLU A 17 6.80 -5.88 -25.95
N GLY A 18 5.50 -5.64 -25.77
CA GLY A 18 4.53 -5.41 -26.85
C GLY A 18 3.69 -6.63 -27.22
N ASN A 19 3.89 -7.76 -26.56
CA ASN A 19 3.17 -9.01 -26.82
C ASN A 19 2.21 -9.41 -25.69
N GLU A 20 2.27 -8.73 -24.57
CA GLU A 20 1.58 -9.10 -23.35
C GLU A 20 0.13 -8.62 -23.34
N THR A 21 -0.74 -9.47 -22.83
CA THR A 21 -2.08 -9.13 -22.35
C THR A 21 -2.01 -8.75 -20.89
N VAL A 22 -2.42 -7.54 -20.57
CA VAL A 22 -2.37 -6.96 -19.23
C VAL A 22 -3.78 -6.76 -18.71
N TRP A 23 -4.01 -7.14 -17.45
CA TRP A 23 -5.22 -6.80 -16.72
C TRP A 23 -4.89 -5.77 -15.63
N ASP A 24 -5.66 -4.69 -15.60
CA ASP A 24 -5.60 -3.64 -14.59
C ASP A 24 -6.86 -3.72 -13.72
N LEU A 25 -6.70 -4.25 -12.51
CA LEU A 25 -7.80 -4.44 -11.58
C LEU A 25 -7.88 -3.23 -10.65
N TYR A 26 -9.09 -2.75 -10.43
CA TYR A 26 -9.38 -1.46 -9.80
C TYR A 26 -8.90 -0.28 -10.67
N CYS A 27 -9.14 -0.35 -11.99
CA CYS A 27 -8.56 0.59 -12.95
C CYS A 27 -9.08 2.04 -12.81
N GLY A 28 -10.17 2.27 -12.06
CA GLY A 28 -10.77 3.58 -11.90
C GLY A 28 -11.10 4.21 -13.27
N ILE A 29 -10.61 5.43 -13.49
CA ILE A 29 -10.76 6.17 -14.76
C ILE A 29 -9.72 5.78 -15.84
N GLY A 30 -9.02 4.64 -15.64
CA GLY A 30 -8.11 4.05 -16.59
C GLY A 30 -6.71 4.64 -16.63
N THR A 31 -6.27 5.38 -15.62
CA THR A 31 -4.98 6.10 -15.67
C THR A 31 -3.80 5.15 -15.84
N ILE A 32 -3.69 4.12 -15.00
CA ILE A 32 -2.61 3.11 -15.10
C ILE A 32 -2.78 2.32 -16.39
N SER A 33 -4.01 1.89 -16.72
CA SER A 33 -4.32 1.17 -17.97
C SER A 33 -3.76 1.87 -19.20
N LEU A 34 -3.96 3.20 -19.33
CA LEU A 34 -3.50 3.98 -20.45
C LEU A 34 -1.96 4.12 -20.52
N PHE A 35 -1.29 4.15 -19.37
CA PHE A 35 0.18 4.07 -19.33
C PHE A 35 0.68 2.70 -19.81
N LEU A 36 0.05 1.62 -19.37
CA LEU A 36 0.39 0.26 -19.78
C LEU A 36 0.13 0.01 -21.27
N ALA A 37 -0.95 0.56 -21.80
CA ALA A 37 -1.33 0.42 -23.22
C ALA A 37 -0.27 0.94 -24.19
N GLN A 38 0.62 1.84 -23.76
CA GLN A 38 1.73 2.34 -24.58
C GLN A 38 2.73 1.24 -24.96
N LYS A 39 2.80 0.14 -24.18
CA LYS A 39 3.77 -0.94 -24.39
C LYS A 39 3.15 -2.34 -24.36
N ALA A 40 1.87 -2.46 -24.05
CA ALA A 40 1.15 -3.73 -24.06
C ALA A 40 0.61 -4.05 -25.44
N LYS A 41 0.41 -5.33 -25.75
CA LYS A 41 -0.40 -5.76 -26.89
C LYS A 41 -1.86 -5.35 -26.68
N GLN A 42 -2.39 -5.64 -25.50
CA GLN A 42 -3.77 -5.35 -25.11
C GLN A 42 -3.85 -5.11 -23.61
N VAL A 43 -4.66 -4.15 -23.19
CA VAL A 43 -4.96 -3.89 -21.77
C VAL A 43 -6.45 -4.07 -21.55
N TYR A 44 -6.79 -4.75 -20.46
CA TYR A 44 -8.16 -4.91 -19.97
C TYR A 44 -8.27 -4.30 -18.59
N GLY A 45 -9.10 -3.26 -18.44
CA GLY A 45 -9.37 -2.59 -17.18
C GLY A 45 -10.69 -3.07 -16.57
N VAL A 46 -10.70 -3.34 -15.26
CA VAL A 46 -11.91 -3.71 -14.52
C VAL A 46 -12.12 -2.76 -13.35
N GLU A 47 -13.33 -2.24 -13.24
CA GLU A 47 -13.75 -1.34 -12.17
C GLU A 47 -15.24 -1.56 -11.86
N ILE A 48 -15.59 -1.52 -10.58
CA ILE A 48 -16.97 -1.73 -10.13
C ILE A 48 -17.87 -0.51 -10.38
N VAL A 49 -17.29 0.69 -10.50
CA VAL A 49 -18.02 1.95 -10.66
C VAL A 49 -18.27 2.25 -12.15
N PRO A 50 -19.52 2.19 -12.64
CA PRO A 50 -19.83 2.39 -14.06
C PRO A 50 -19.35 3.74 -14.60
N ALA A 51 -19.55 4.82 -13.84
CA ALA A 51 -19.14 6.16 -14.25
C ALA A 51 -17.61 6.27 -14.46
N ALA A 52 -16.80 5.57 -13.65
CA ALA A 52 -15.36 5.53 -13.83
C ALA A 52 -14.97 4.81 -15.13
N ILE A 53 -15.68 3.74 -15.49
CA ILE A 53 -15.48 3.04 -16.77
C ILE A 53 -15.85 3.91 -17.97
N GLU A 54 -16.92 4.69 -17.89
CA GLU A 54 -17.27 5.68 -18.93
C GLU A 54 -16.16 6.71 -19.11
N ASP A 55 -15.61 7.22 -18.00
CA ASP A 55 -14.48 8.13 -18.03
C ASP A 55 -13.21 7.44 -18.57
N ALA A 56 -12.94 6.19 -18.22
CA ALA A 56 -11.80 5.43 -18.74
C ALA A 56 -11.88 5.28 -20.29
N LYS A 57 -13.04 4.94 -20.82
CA LYS A 57 -13.29 4.85 -22.27
C LYS A 57 -13.13 6.20 -22.97
N ARG A 58 -13.64 7.26 -22.34
CA ARG A 58 -13.45 8.63 -22.84
C ARG A 58 -11.98 9.04 -22.84
N ASN A 59 -11.26 8.74 -21.76
CA ASN A 59 -9.83 9.01 -21.64
C ASN A 59 -9.01 8.24 -22.69
N ALA A 60 -9.34 6.97 -22.96
CA ALA A 60 -8.71 6.20 -24.02
C ALA A 60 -8.91 6.86 -25.39
N THR A 61 -10.14 7.29 -25.68
CA THR A 61 -10.47 7.98 -26.94
C THR A 61 -9.71 9.31 -27.09
N LEU A 62 -9.68 10.11 -26.02
CA LEU A 62 -8.97 11.40 -26.00
C LEU A 62 -7.45 11.26 -26.22
N ASN A 63 -6.89 10.14 -25.78
CA ASN A 63 -5.46 9.84 -25.92
C ASN A 63 -5.16 8.95 -27.14
N HIS A 64 -6.12 8.70 -28.01
CA HIS A 64 -5.99 7.87 -29.21
C HIS A 64 -5.49 6.44 -28.93
N ILE A 65 -5.83 5.89 -27.75
CA ILE A 65 -5.47 4.54 -27.33
C ILE A 65 -6.57 3.58 -27.78
N THR A 66 -6.21 2.62 -28.62
CA THR A 66 -7.15 1.66 -29.23
C THR A 66 -7.00 0.23 -28.72
N ASN A 67 -5.93 -0.04 -27.96
CA ASN A 67 -5.59 -1.33 -27.37
C ASN A 67 -5.88 -1.40 -25.87
N ALA A 68 -6.90 -0.67 -25.41
CA ALA A 68 -7.42 -0.74 -24.05
C ALA A 68 -8.94 -0.94 -24.07
N GLU A 69 -9.43 -1.92 -23.33
CA GLU A 69 -10.84 -2.23 -23.19
C GLU A 69 -11.22 -2.23 -21.69
N PHE A 70 -12.43 -1.77 -21.38
CA PHE A 70 -12.83 -1.55 -19.99
C PHE A 70 -14.17 -2.19 -19.67
N PHE A 71 -14.24 -2.91 -18.55
CA PHE A 71 -15.40 -3.66 -18.08
C PHE A 71 -15.88 -3.15 -16.71
N VAL A 72 -17.20 -3.02 -16.61
CA VAL A 72 -17.85 -2.76 -15.31
C VAL A 72 -18.11 -4.08 -14.61
N GLY A 73 -17.63 -4.22 -13.40
CA GLY A 73 -17.88 -5.40 -12.59
C GLY A 73 -16.82 -5.65 -11.55
N LYS A 74 -16.99 -6.72 -10.79
CA LYS A 74 -15.98 -7.17 -9.85
C LYS A 74 -14.92 -8.00 -10.59
N ALA A 75 -13.65 -7.81 -10.22
CA ALA A 75 -12.53 -8.50 -10.84
C ALA A 75 -12.67 -10.02 -10.78
N GLU A 76 -13.10 -10.56 -9.63
CA GLU A 76 -13.31 -11.98 -9.39
C GLU A 76 -14.45 -12.61 -10.19
N GLU A 77 -15.31 -11.78 -10.79
CA GLU A 77 -16.38 -12.21 -11.67
C GLU A 77 -16.00 -12.04 -13.15
N VAL A 78 -15.47 -10.87 -13.49
CA VAL A 78 -15.16 -10.49 -14.88
C VAL A 78 -13.98 -11.31 -15.44
N LEU A 79 -12.88 -11.47 -14.69
CA LEU A 79 -11.70 -12.18 -15.18
C LEU A 79 -12.00 -13.65 -15.55
N PRO A 80 -12.60 -14.46 -14.67
CA PRO A 80 -12.94 -15.84 -15.00
C PRO A 80 -13.90 -15.94 -16.16
N GLU A 81 -14.89 -15.05 -16.22
CA GLU A 81 -15.87 -15.03 -17.32
C GLU A 81 -15.20 -14.80 -18.67
N LYS A 82 -14.31 -13.81 -18.76
CA LYS A 82 -13.56 -13.49 -19.98
C LYS A 82 -12.58 -14.59 -20.37
N TYR A 83 -11.95 -15.20 -19.38
CA TYR A 83 -11.08 -16.34 -19.63
C TYR A 83 -11.87 -17.55 -20.19
N GLU A 84 -12.99 -17.91 -19.54
CA GLU A 84 -13.78 -19.08 -19.91
C GLU A 84 -14.52 -18.93 -21.25
N LYS A 85 -15.08 -17.73 -21.52
CA LYS A 85 -15.87 -17.48 -22.73
C LYS A 85 -15.06 -17.02 -23.93
N GLU A 86 -14.00 -16.26 -23.71
CA GLU A 86 -13.26 -15.58 -24.78
C GLU A 86 -11.78 -16.03 -24.85
N GLY A 87 -11.33 -16.86 -23.91
CA GLY A 87 -9.94 -17.34 -23.86
C GLY A 87 -8.92 -16.23 -23.58
N ILE A 88 -9.34 -15.13 -22.93
CA ILE A 88 -8.45 -14.00 -22.62
C ILE A 88 -7.59 -14.33 -21.42
N TYR A 89 -6.30 -14.50 -21.66
CA TYR A 89 -5.30 -14.77 -20.63
C TYR A 89 -4.77 -13.47 -20.00
N ALA A 90 -4.12 -13.60 -18.82
CA ALA A 90 -3.36 -12.55 -18.18
C ALA A 90 -1.87 -12.90 -18.19
N ASP A 91 -1.05 -12.23 -19.00
CA ASP A 91 0.41 -12.33 -18.88
C ASP A 91 0.91 -11.53 -17.68
N VAL A 92 0.31 -10.35 -17.47
CA VAL A 92 0.60 -9.45 -16.35
C VAL A 92 -0.72 -8.98 -15.74
N ILE A 93 -0.78 -8.97 -14.42
CA ILE A 93 -1.87 -8.33 -13.66
C ILE A 93 -1.29 -7.14 -12.90
N VAL A 94 -1.94 -5.99 -13.02
CA VAL A 94 -1.65 -4.79 -12.24
C VAL A 94 -2.84 -4.53 -11.31
N VAL A 95 -2.58 -4.20 -10.06
CA VAL A 95 -3.62 -3.85 -9.09
C VAL A 95 -3.25 -2.59 -8.33
N ASP A 96 -4.23 -1.72 -8.14
CA ASP A 96 -4.15 -0.52 -7.28
C ASP A 96 -5.41 -0.47 -6.39
N PRO A 97 -5.51 -1.38 -5.39
CA PRO A 97 -6.70 -1.52 -4.59
C PRO A 97 -6.86 -0.37 -3.59
N PRO A 98 -8.06 -0.17 -3.03
CA PRO A 98 -8.26 0.78 -1.94
C PRO A 98 -7.44 0.39 -0.70
N ARG A 99 -7.37 1.27 0.31
CA ARG A 99 -6.60 1.09 1.55
C ARG A 99 -6.82 -0.24 2.27
N LYS A 100 -7.97 -0.86 2.12
CA LYS A 100 -8.27 -2.20 2.69
C LYS A 100 -7.52 -3.35 2.00
N GLY A 101 -6.82 -3.10 0.92
CA GLY A 101 -6.17 -4.09 0.08
C GLY A 101 -7.16 -4.84 -0.82
N CYS A 102 -6.69 -5.95 -1.42
CA CYS A 102 -7.53 -6.82 -2.22
C CYS A 102 -8.43 -7.70 -1.33
N GLU A 103 -9.64 -7.99 -1.81
CA GLU A 103 -10.46 -9.06 -1.25
C GLU A 103 -9.80 -10.41 -1.54
N GLU A 104 -10.01 -11.39 -0.68
CA GLU A 104 -9.41 -12.72 -0.83
C GLU A 104 -9.85 -13.41 -2.15
N SER A 105 -11.10 -13.20 -2.57
CA SER A 105 -11.63 -13.67 -3.85
C SER A 105 -10.86 -13.13 -5.05
N VAL A 106 -10.42 -11.86 -5.00
CA VAL A 106 -9.61 -11.24 -6.05
C VAL A 106 -8.21 -11.85 -6.07
N LEU A 107 -7.57 -12.00 -4.90
CA LEU A 107 -6.25 -12.65 -4.80
C LEU A 107 -6.28 -14.08 -5.33
N ALA A 108 -7.31 -14.86 -4.95
CA ALA A 108 -7.50 -16.23 -5.44
C ALA A 108 -7.69 -16.27 -6.97
N THR A 109 -8.44 -15.32 -7.52
CA THR A 109 -8.62 -15.19 -8.97
C THR A 109 -7.33 -14.86 -9.69
N MET A 110 -6.55 -13.91 -9.16
CA MET A 110 -5.22 -13.59 -9.72
C MET A 110 -4.31 -14.81 -9.76
N VAL A 111 -4.28 -15.61 -8.69
CA VAL A 111 -3.51 -16.86 -8.63
C VAL A 111 -4.02 -17.88 -9.64
N LYS A 112 -5.34 -18.06 -9.75
CA LYS A 112 -5.98 -18.96 -10.72
C LYS A 112 -5.63 -18.61 -12.17
N MET A 113 -5.52 -17.32 -12.50
CA MET A 113 -5.15 -16.83 -13.83
C MET A 113 -3.68 -17.07 -14.17
N GLN A 114 -2.85 -17.37 -13.17
CA GLN A 114 -1.43 -17.70 -13.31
C GLN A 114 -0.61 -16.69 -14.12
N PRO A 115 -0.72 -15.37 -13.90
CA PRO A 115 0.09 -14.42 -14.62
C PRO A 115 1.59 -14.64 -14.36
N LYS A 116 2.41 -14.32 -15.34
CA LYS A 116 3.88 -14.35 -15.17
C LYS A 116 4.37 -13.33 -14.16
N ARG A 117 3.69 -12.18 -14.10
CA ARG A 117 4.03 -11.04 -13.24
C ARG A 117 2.77 -10.42 -12.65
N ILE A 118 2.91 -9.96 -11.40
CA ILE A 118 1.92 -9.13 -10.72
C ILE A 118 2.62 -7.85 -10.28
N VAL A 119 2.06 -6.71 -10.64
CA VAL A 119 2.49 -5.39 -10.17
C VAL A 119 1.43 -4.90 -9.19
N TYR A 120 1.82 -4.73 -7.94
CA TYR A 120 0.93 -4.30 -6.87
C TYR A 120 1.29 -2.87 -6.46
N VAL A 121 0.39 -1.93 -6.66
CA VAL A 121 0.48 -0.55 -6.16
C VAL A 121 -0.33 -0.48 -4.87
N SER A 122 0.17 0.17 -3.84
CA SER A 122 -0.52 0.24 -2.55
C SER A 122 -0.19 1.53 -1.79
N CYS A 123 -1.21 2.15 -1.23
CA CYS A 123 -1.10 3.28 -0.32
C CYS A 123 -1.06 2.87 1.18
N ASP A 124 -1.14 1.56 1.49
CA ASP A 124 -1.13 1.04 2.86
C ASP A 124 -0.21 -0.18 2.99
N SER A 125 0.86 -0.03 3.76
CA SER A 125 1.88 -1.08 3.92
C SER A 125 1.41 -2.30 4.71
N ALA A 126 0.41 -2.15 5.59
CA ALA A 126 -0.07 -3.25 6.41
C ALA A 126 -0.94 -4.22 5.59
N THR A 127 -1.87 -3.67 4.81
CA THR A 127 -2.70 -4.47 3.90
C THR A 127 -1.88 -5.04 2.76
N LEU A 128 -0.91 -4.29 2.22
CA LEU A 128 0.07 -4.79 1.26
C LEU A 128 0.81 -6.02 1.80
N ALA A 129 1.35 -5.95 3.02
CA ALA A 129 2.07 -7.09 3.61
C ALA A 129 1.20 -8.34 3.76
N ARG A 130 -0.10 -8.17 4.11
CA ARG A 130 -1.08 -9.25 4.19
C ARG A 130 -1.26 -9.91 2.81
N ASP A 131 -1.49 -9.12 1.78
CA ASP A 131 -1.78 -9.61 0.44
C ASP A 131 -0.54 -10.24 -0.21
N LEU A 132 0.64 -9.67 0.00
CA LEU A 132 1.92 -10.25 -0.41
C LEU A 132 2.19 -11.60 0.28
N LYS A 133 1.82 -11.74 1.55
CA LYS A 133 1.93 -13.01 2.27
C LYS A 133 1.07 -14.10 1.60
N TYR A 134 -0.16 -13.76 1.20
CA TYR A 134 -1.03 -14.67 0.48
C TYR A 134 -0.41 -15.09 -0.87
N LEU A 135 -0.04 -14.12 -1.71
CA LEU A 135 0.54 -14.37 -3.03
C LEU A 135 1.84 -15.18 -2.95
N ARG A 136 2.67 -14.95 -1.93
CA ARG A 136 3.86 -15.78 -1.69
C ARG A 136 3.52 -17.22 -1.32
N GLY A 137 2.47 -17.44 -0.54
CA GLY A 137 1.97 -18.79 -0.24
C GLY A 137 1.55 -19.55 -1.49
N GLU A 138 1.13 -18.84 -2.53
CA GLU A 138 0.68 -19.35 -3.83
C GLU A 138 1.81 -19.41 -4.90
N GLY A 139 3.06 -19.24 -4.50
CA GLY A 139 4.23 -19.45 -5.37
C GLY A 139 4.69 -18.19 -6.12
N TYR A 140 4.25 -17.00 -5.73
CA TYR A 140 4.80 -15.74 -6.25
C TYR A 140 5.92 -15.21 -5.36
N GLU A 141 7.01 -14.79 -5.96
CA GLU A 141 8.14 -14.19 -5.26
C GLU A 141 8.14 -12.67 -5.43
N VAL A 142 8.39 -11.95 -4.34
CA VAL A 142 8.64 -10.52 -4.40
C VAL A 142 10.02 -10.28 -5.01
N LYS A 143 10.08 -9.62 -6.16
CA LYS A 143 11.33 -9.35 -6.89
C LYS A 143 11.83 -7.93 -6.66
N LYS A 144 10.92 -6.95 -6.60
CA LYS A 144 11.26 -5.53 -6.42
C LYS A 144 10.21 -4.86 -5.54
N VAL A 145 10.64 -3.89 -4.75
CA VAL A 145 9.78 -3.01 -3.94
C VAL A 145 10.32 -1.60 -4.08
N GLN A 146 9.43 -0.64 -4.36
CA GLN A 146 9.78 0.77 -4.46
C GLN A 146 8.73 1.62 -3.77
N GLY A 147 9.15 2.39 -2.77
CA GLY A 147 8.33 3.45 -2.19
C GLY A 147 8.35 4.71 -3.07
N VAL A 148 7.21 5.38 -3.17
CA VAL A 148 7.05 6.67 -3.85
C VAL A 148 6.35 7.62 -2.90
N ASP A 149 7.02 8.70 -2.51
CA ASP A 149 6.42 9.75 -1.68
C ASP A 149 5.48 10.62 -2.54
N GLN A 150 4.24 10.16 -2.67
CA GLN A 150 3.21 10.85 -3.45
C GLN A 150 2.50 11.93 -2.64
N PHE A 151 2.43 11.77 -1.33
CA PHE A 151 1.75 12.66 -0.41
C PHE A 151 2.71 13.18 0.65
N PRO A 152 3.67 14.07 0.27
CA PRO A 152 4.62 14.63 1.20
C PRO A 152 3.91 15.31 2.38
N HIS A 153 4.50 15.23 3.55
CA HIS A 153 3.92 15.67 4.84
C HIS A 153 2.80 14.80 5.40
N THR A 154 2.58 13.60 4.85
CA THR A 154 1.68 12.59 5.43
C THR A 154 2.46 11.34 5.85
N VAL A 155 1.82 10.45 6.61
CA VAL A 155 2.40 9.14 7.00
C VAL A 155 2.22 8.08 5.91
N HIS A 156 1.71 8.45 4.74
CA HIS A 156 1.36 7.54 3.67
C HIS A 156 2.44 7.57 2.58
N VAL A 157 2.93 6.39 2.23
CA VAL A 157 3.86 6.18 1.13
C VAL A 157 3.22 5.20 0.16
N GLU A 158 3.10 5.62 -1.10
CA GLU A 158 2.71 4.69 -2.16
C GLU A 158 3.85 3.69 -2.39
N THR A 159 3.51 2.43 -2.55
CA THR A 159 4.50 1.38 -2.73
C THR A 159 4.16 0.55 -3.96
N VAL A 160 5.12 0.44 -4.88
CA VAL A 160 5.00 -0.44 -6.06
C VAL A 160 5.82 -1.69 -5.83
N VAL A 161 5.19 -2.85 -5.99
CA VAL A 161 5.82 -4.15 -5.80
C VAL A 161 5.72 -4.96 -7.09
N LEU A 162 6.84 -5.57 -7.49
CA LEU A 162 6.86 -6.57 -8.53
C LEU A 162 6.91 -7.96 -7.90
N LEU A 163 5.95 -8.79 -8.24
CA LEU A 163 5.99 -10.23 -8.00
C LEU A 163 6.10 -10.98 -9.34
N SER A 164 6.84 -12.07 -9.34
CA SER A 164 6.85 -13.02 -10.45
C SER A 164 6.61 -14.42 -9.94
N LYS A 165 6.02 -15.28 -10.78
CA LYS A 165 5.88 -16.69 -10.49
C LYS A 165 7.28 -17.28 -10.41
N GLY A 166 7.68 -17.78 -9.22
CA GLY A 166 8.98 -18.38 -8.99
C GLY A 166 9.03 -19.79 -9.59
N GLU A 167 10.17 -20.19 -10.13
CA GLU A 167 10.56 -21.60 -10.05
C GLU A 167 10.75 -21.88 -8.55
N ILE A 168 10.29 -23.06 -8.09
CA ILE A 168 10.36 -23.45 -6.67
C ILE A 168 11.85 -23.68 -6.32
N ASP A 169 12.59 -22.61 -6.19
CA ASP A 169 13.95 -22.63 -5.63
C ASP A 169 13.96 -21.72 -4.40
N SER A 170 14.14 -22.35 -3.23
CA SER A 170 14.00 -21.77 -1.88
C SER A 170 15.13 -20.79 -1.52
N LYS A 171 15.48 -19.86 -2.39
CA LYS A 171 16.39 -18.78 -2.05
C LYS A 171 15.64 -17.66 -1.34
N LYS A 172 15.91 -17.53 -0.04
CA LYS A 172 15.44 -16.39 0.76
C LYS A 172 15.93 -15.09 0.10
N VAL A 173 15.01 -14.30 -0.45
CA VAL A 173 15.30 -12.95 -0.88
C VAL A 173 15.41 -12.11 0.39
N ARG A 174 16.63 -11.68 0.72
CA ARG A 174 16.90 -10.69 1.75
C ARG A 174 16.62 -9.32 1.12
N VAL A 175 15.54 -8.67 1.51
CA VAL A 175 15.29 -7.29 1.13
C VAL A 175 16.04 -6.43 2.14
N GLU A 176 17.17 -5.88 1.73
CA GLU A 176 17.89 -4.87 2.52
C GLU A 176 17.32 -3.51 2.14
N PHE A 177 16.63 -2.87 3.10
CA PHE A 177 16.30 -1.46 2.99
C PHE A 177 17.48 -0.67 3.51
N SER A 178 18.19 0.03 2.64
CA SER A 178 19.11 1.07 3.06
C SER A 178 18.28 2.30 3.47
N LEU A 179 18.24 2.60 4.77
CA LEU A 179 17.66 3.85 5.28
C LEU A 179 18.51 5.07 4.89
N GLU A 180 19.71 4.86 4.36
CA GLU A 180 20.66 5.92 3.98
C GLU A 180 20.26 6.61 2.66
N ASP A 181 19.52 5.94 1.79
CA ASP A 181 19.02 6.48 0.52
C ASP A 181 17.66 7.19 0.63
N MET A 182 17.02 7.14 1.80
CA MET A 182 15.81 7.89 2.08
C MET A 182 16.20 9.25 2.65
N ASP A 183 15.82 10.33 1.94
CA ASP A 183 15.90 11.68 2.51
C ASP A 183 14.95 11.79 3.72
N MET A 184 15.53 11.53 4.89
CA MET A 184 14.84 11.55 6.19
C MET A 184 14.61 12.97 6.72
N SER A 185 14.91 14.01 5.94
CA SER A 185 14.78 15.42 6.38
C SER A 185 13.35 15.86 6.65
N GLY A 186 12.35 15.10 6.16
CA GLY A 186 10.92 15.35 6.40
C GLY A 186 10.27 14.44 7.45
N PHE A 187 10.96 13.40 7.94
CA PHE A 187 10.43 12.58 9.04
C PHE A 187 10.60 13.33 10.35
N GLN A 188 9.50 13.66 11.02
CA GLN A 188 9.57 14.11 12.40
C GLN A 188 10.36 13.07 13.22
N LYS A 189 11.51 13.48 13.74
CA LYS A 189 12.29 12.71 14.72
C LYS A 189 11.39 12.44 15.93
N GLY A 190 10.77 11.26 16.00
CA GLY A 190 9.92 10.95 17.11
C GLY A 190 9.60 9.47 17.23
N ALA A 191 9.81 8.92 18.40
CA ALA A 191 9.46 7.54 18.72
C ALA A 191 7.96 7.30 18.66
N THR A 192 7.56 6.11 18.20
CA THR A 192 6.18 5.63 18.25
C THR A 192 5.77 5.39 19.73
N TYR A 193 4.46 5.34 19.97
CA TYR A 193 3.94 5.02 21.29
C TYR A 193 4.45 3.66 21.82
N GLU A 194 4.60 2.67 20.93
CA GLU A 194 5.09 1.34 21.31
C GLU A 194 6.57 1.36 21.66
N GLN A 195 7.39 2.12 20.95
CA GLN A 195 8.81 2.31 21.29
C GLN A 195 8.98 3.01 22.64
N ILE A 196 8.16 4.03 22.94
CA ILE A 196 8.17 4.70 24.23
C ILE A 196 7.74 3.75 25.36
N LYS A 197 6.72 2.92 25.14
CA LYS A 197 6.27 1.90 26.11
C LYS A 197 7.36 0.86 26.38
N ALA A 198 8.00 0.37 25.32
CA ALA A 198 9.07 -0.63 25.41
C ALA A 198 10.26 -0.06 26.20
N TYR A 199 10.73 1.14 25.86
CA TYR A 199 11.82 1.82 26.55
C TYR A 199 11.52 2.00 28.05
N VAL A 200 10.34 2.55 28.39
CA VAL A 200 9.94 2.76 29.78
C VAL A 200 9.88 1.44 30.56
N LEU A 201 9.33 0.40 29.95
CA LEU A 201 9.26 -0.92 30.58
C LEU A 201 10.65 -1.51 30.85
N GLU A 202 11.55 -1.42 29.86
CA GLU A 202 12.91 -1.96 29.94
C GLU A 202 13.76 -1.23 30.99
N HIS A 203 13.70 0.11 31.01
CA HIS A 203 14.58 0.93 31.87
C HIS A 203 14.04 1.17 33.28
N THR A 204 12.74 1.09 33.49
CA THR A 204 12.12 1.40 34.78
C THR A 204 11.21 0.32 35.34
N GLY A 205 10.89 -0.72 34.55
CA GLY A 205 9.92 -1.74 34.94
C GLY A 205 8.45 -1.26 34.94
N LEU A 206 8.19 0.01 34.60
CA LEU A 206 6.87 0.61 34.67
C LEU A 206 6.09 0.39 33.37
N LYS A 207 4.83 -0.03 33.50
CA LYS A 207 3.90 -0.08 32.35
C LYS A 207 3.18 1.26 32.21
N VAL A 208 3.31 1.90 31.03
CA VAL A 208 2.64 3.16 30.68
C VAL A 208 1.62 2.97 29.58
N SER A 209 0.52 3.73 29.63
CA SER A 209 -0.54 3.69 28.64
C SER A 209 -0.31 4.77 27.56
N SER A 210 -0.87 4.56 26.37
CA SER A 210 -0.88 5.56 25.30
C SER A 210 -1.50 6.88 25.75
N LEU A 211 -2.50 6.85 26.65
CA LEU A 211 -3.12 8.02 27.22
C LEU A 211 -2.12 8.86 28.02
N TYR A 212 -1.29 8.23 28.87
CA TYR A 212 -0.27 8.95 29.65
C TYR A 212 0.81 9.54 28.72
N ILE A 213 1.25 8.78 27.72
CA ILE A 213 2.23 9.28 26.74
C ILE A 213 1.68 10.51 26.01
N SER A 214 0.42 10.49 25.57
CA SER A 214 -0.19 11.64 24.89
C SER A 214 -0.33 12.86 25.79
N GLN A 215 -0.66 12.67 27.08
CA GLN A 215 -0.70 13.75 28.08
C GLN A 215 0.67 14.42 28.24
N ILE A 216 1.74 13.61 28.34
CA ILE A 216 3.09 14.14 28.53
C ILE A 216 3.63 14.79 27.26
N LYS A 217 3.39 14.19 26.10
CA LYS A 217 3.72 14.84 24.81
C LYS A 217 3.09 16.23 24.70
N ARG A 218 1.80 16.37 25.00
CA ARG A 218 1.13 17.70 25.01
C ARG A 218 1.76 18.66 26.01
N LYS A 219 2.09 18.20 27.22
CA LYS A 219 2.78 19.03 28.23
C LYS A 219 4.16 19.51 27.75
N CYS A 220 4.80 18.75 26.88
CA CYS A 220 6.10 19.08 26.28
C CYS A 220 5.99 19.88 24.97
N GLY A 221 4.79 20.29 24.56
CA GLY A 221 4.58 21.06 23.34
C GLY A 221 4.65 20.23 22.04
N LEU A 222 4.64 18.90 22.15
CA LEU A 222 4.66 18.01 20.99
C LEU A 222 3.26 17.81 20.44
N ASP A 223 3.15 17.77 19.12
CA ASP A 223 1.89 17.50 18.45
C ASP A 223 1.45 16.04 18.70
N VAL A 224 0.18 15.88 19.05
CA VAL A 224 -0.47 14.57 19.30
C VAL A 224 -1.74 14.58 18.48
N GLY A 225 -1.82 13.69 17.50
CA GLY A 225 -2.99 13.54 16.64
C GLY A 225 -4.31 13.53 17.42
N GLN A 226 -5.39 13.97 16.80
CA GLN A 226 -6.71 13.99 17.41
C GLN A 226 -7.16 12.60 17.81
N ASN A 227 -7.62 12.50 19.07
CA ASN A 227 -8.14 11.26 19.61
C ASN A 227 -9.59 11.05 19.12
N TYR A 228 -9.81 10.13 18.18
CA TYR A 228 -11.15 9.82 17.64
C TYR A 228 -12.02 9.01 18.59
N ASN A 229 -11.47 8.48 19.71
CA ASN A 229 -12.20 7.75 20.74
C ASN A 229 -12.52 8.67 21.94
N LEU A 230 -13.38 9.65 21.71
CA LEU A 230 -13.96 10.44 22.80
C LEU A 230 -14.97 9.57 23.56
N SER A 231 -14.85 9.54 24.90
CA SER A 231 -15.85 8.91 25.75
C SER A 231 -17.20 9.57 25.54
N LYS A 232 -18.25 8.77 25.31
CA LYS A 232 -19.64 9.24 25.14
C LYS A 232 -20.28 9.77 26.44
N LYS A 233 -19.54 9.82 27.56
CA LYS A 233 -20.01 10.36 28.84
C LYS A 233 -19.43 11.75 29.04
N GLU A 234 -20.27 12.78 29.16
CA GLU A 234 -19.90 14.17 29.36
C GLU A 234 -19.07 14.45 30.61
N ASP A 235 -19.05 13.56 31.61
CA ASP A 235 -18.33 13.69 32.91
C ASP A 235 -17.22 12.66 33.10
N ALA A 236 -16.62 12.09 32.08
CA ALA A 236 -15.54 11.12 32.27
C ALA A 236 -14.27 11.79 32.82
N LYS A 237 -13.96 11.64 34.09
CA LYS A 237 -12.68 12.05 34.69
C LYS A 237 -11.55 11.31 33.97
N VAL A 238 -10.78 12.04 33.18
CA VAL A 238 -9.59 11.49 32.52
C VAL A 238 -8.49 11.30 33.61
N PRO A 239 -7.99 10.06 33.78
CA PRO A 239 -6.95 9.80 34.78
C PRO A 239 -5.68 10.60 34.45
N LYS A 240 -5.11 11.29 35.46
CA LYS A 240 -3.84 12.02 35.32
C LYS A 240 -2.67 11.04 35.40
N CYS A 241 -1.61 11.30 34.65
CA CYS A 241 -0.39 10.52 34.68
C CYS A 241 0.27 10.64 36.07
N PRO A 242 0.59 9.52 36.77
CA PRO A 242 1.34 9.55 38.02
C PRO A 242 2.73 10.16 37.85
N PRO A 243 3.28 10.87 38.83
CA PRO A 243 4.57 11.58 38.71
C PRO A 243 5.74 10.68 38.30
N GLU A 244 5.84 9.45 38.86
CA GLU A 244 6.87 8.48 38.48
C GLU A 244 6.80 8.04 37.03
N LYS A 245 5.57 7.83 36.49
CA LYS A 245 5.35 7.50 35.08
C LYS A 245 5.58 8.70 34.18
N GLU A 246 5.26 9.91 34.64
CA GLU A 246 5.59 11.14 33.91
C GLU A 246 7.10 11.30 33.75
N ALA A 247 7.88 11.08 34.84
CA ALA A 247 9.34 11.14 34.78
C ALA A 247 9.92 10.12 33.78
N ALA A 248 9.47 8.88 33.86
CA ALA A 248 9.91 7.82 32.93
C ALA A 248 9.56 8.10 31.47
N ILE A 249 8.36 8.66 31.19
CA ILE A 249 7.98 9.05 29.82
C ILE A 249 8.83 10.22 29.32
N ARG A 250 9.12 11.22 30.18
CA ARG A 250 10.00 12.35 29.80
C ARG A 250 11.41 11.89 29.48
N ASP A 251 11.92 10.91 30.25
CA ASP A 251 13.23 10.31 29.97
C ASP A 251 13.25 9.60 28.61
N ALA A 252 12.23 8.80 28.33
CA ALA A 252 12.06 8.19 27.01
C ALA A 252 12.00 9.23 25.87
N LEU A 253 11.24 10.32 26.05
CA LEU A 253 11.14 11.39 25.05
C LEU A 253 12.49 12.09 24.79
N LYS A 254 13.33 12.26 25.85
CA LYS A 254 14.71 12.77 25.71
C LYS A 254 15.60 11.78 24.97
N TYR A 255 15.55 10.50 25.33
CA TYR A 255 16.32 9.45 24.68
C TYR A 255 16.05 9.41 23.15
N PHE A 256 14.79 9.54 22.78
CA PHE A 256 14.38 9.60 21.37
C PHE A 256 14.50 11.00 20.74
N GLN A 257 15.16 11.95 21.42
CA GLN A 257 15.40 13.31 20.93
C GLN A 257 14.13 14.07 20.50
N MET A 258 13.02 13.80 21.22
CA MET A 258 11.73 14.45 20.96
C MET A 258 11.56 15.76 21.75
N ILE A 259 12.28 15.90 22.86
CA ILE A 259 12.32 17.11 23.75
C ILE A 259 13.74 17.35 24.22
#